data_9d8d7ae45b358fe504cffd1c54f4cfec
#
_entry.id   9d8d7ae45b358fe504cffd1c54f4cfec
#
_cell.length_a   1.000
_cell.length_b   1.000
_cell.length_c   1.000
_cell.angle_alpha   90.00
_cell.angle_beta   90.00
_cell.angle_gamma   90.00
#
_symmetry.space_group_name_H-M   'P 1'
#
loop_
_entity.id
_entity.type
_entity.pdbx_description
1 polymer ?
#
loop_
_entity_poly.entity_id
_entity_poly.type
_entity_poly.pdbx_seq_one_letter_code
_entity_poly.pdbx_strand_id
1 'polypeptide(L)'
;VSEGRKAGLFLIFVTVFIDLLGFGIVLPLLPRYGEHFEAGGTTLGLLMASFSAMQFLFAPIWGRLSDRVGRRPILILGLVGSTFFYGLFGFATSLGNTGTFLGIGALTWLFITRIGAGIAGATIPTAQAYIADITGPKERGKGMALIGAAFGIGFTFGPLIGAAFVSAEAGATPSAAPGYVASVLSGIAALLSIFKLPESLQQKTTESLTRRHHWFDVASFRHALSKPRIGLILLTIFLTTFAFAQFESTLSLLTQELGFAARSNFFIFAYIGLILTLSQGILVRRLIPKLGEFRMGLIGIVLMVIGLLLIGVAGNSGSYPLLYAVLPISVIGFSATTPSLQSLLSLNTSDDEQGGILGVGQSISALARILGPLAGIILFKGTSNGLVAGSITAPYWAGAGIMVLGLLLMSGLKSGNSESNVSTQVET
;
A
#
# COMPACT_ATOMS: atom_id res chain seq x y z
N VAL A 1 15.38 -26.13 -11.54
CA VAL A 1 14.22 -25.30 -11.93
C VAL A 1 14.21 -25.27 -13.43
N SER A 2 13.12 -25.79 -14.10
CA SER A 2 13.03 -25.78 -15.56
C SER A 2 13.10 -24.33 -16.09
N GLU A 3 13.72 -24.11 -17.25
CA GLU A 3 13.88 -22.78 -17.87
C GLU A 3 12.56 -22.04 -18.02
N GLY A 4 11.48 -22.75 -18.36
CA GLY A 4 10.13 -22.17 -18.46
C GLY A 4 9.60 -21.60 -17.14
N ARG A 5 9.99 -22.16 -15.99
CA ARG A 5 9.59 -21.69 -14.66
C ARG A 5 10.30 -20.38 -14.27
N LYS A 6 11.57 -20.24 -14.60
CA LYS A 6 12.33 -19.00 -14.40
C LYS A 6 11.78 -17.89 -15.28
N ALA A 7 11.46 -18.20 -16.53
CA ALA A 7 10.85 -17.26 -17.45
C ALA A 7 9.48 -16.77 -16.96
N GLY A 8 8.61 -17.65 -16.44
CA GLY A 8 7.32 -17.29 -15.87
C GLY A 8 7.45 -16.38 -14.64
N LEU A 9 8.39 -16.67 -13.72
CA LEU A 9 8.67 -15.82 -12.54
C LEU A 9 9.19 -14.43 -12.95
N PHE A 10 10.05 -14.37 -13.94
CA PHE A 10 10.57 -13.10 -14.44
C PHE A 10 9.45 -12.27 -15.12
N LEU A 11 8.63 -12.92 -15.95
CA LEU A 11 7.54 -12.23 -16.64
C LEU A 11 6.49 -11.67 -15.67
N ILE A 12 6.04 -12.44 -14.68
CA ILE A 12 5.09 -11.95 -13.69
C ILE A 12 5.70 -10.81 -12.84
N PHE A 13 6.99 -10.91 -12.47
CA PHE A 13 7.67 -9.83 -11.78
C PHE A 13 7.68 -8.54 -12.63
N VAL A 14 8.08 -8.61 -13.90
CA VAL A 14 8.11 -7.44 -14.79
C VAL A 14 6.72 -6.86 -14.99
N THR A 15 5.71 -7.71 -15.15
CA THR A 15 4.31 -7.30 -15.30
C THR A 15 3.83 -6.51 -14.08
N VAL A 16 4.01 -7.07 -12.88
CA VAL A 16 3.62 -6.42 -11.61
C VAL A 16 4.45 -5.15 -11.38
N PHE A 17 5.75 -5.20 -11.65
CA PHE A 17 6.64 -4.05 -11.51
C PHE A 17 6.22 -2.86 -12.38
N ILE A 18 5.92 -3.09 -13.66
CA ILE A 18 5.52 -2.02 -14.57
C ILE A 18 4.15 -1.42 -14.16
N ASP A 19 3.21 -2.25 -13.71
CA ASP A 19 1.91 -1.75 -13.20
C ASP A 19 2.11 -0.88 -11.94
N LEU A 20 3.00 -1.31 -11.04
CA LEU A 20 3.37 -0.54 -9.85
C LEU A 20 4.16 0.75 -10.14
N LEU A 21 4.90 0.81 -11.24
CA LEU A 21 5.47 2.07 -11.74
C LEU A 21 4.36 3.07 -12.06
N GLY A 22 3.33 2.65 -12.79
CA GLY A 22 2.17 3.49 -13.12
C GLY A 22 1.48 4.03 -11.86
N PHE A 23 1.26 3.17 -10.87
CA PHE A 23 0.73 3.57 -9.56
C PHE A 23 1.64 4.59 -8.86
N GLY A 24 2.96 4.33 -8.81
CA GLY A 24 3.96 5.20 -8.18
C GLY A 24 4.08 6.58 -8.86
N ILE A 25 3.77 6.67 -10.16
CA ILE A 25 3.70 7.95 -10.87
C ILE A 25 2.50 8.78 -10.43
N VAL A 26 1.33 8.17 -10.30
CA VAL A 26 0.07 8.89 -10.04
C VAL A 26 -0.08 9.27 -8.56
N LEU A 27 0.39 8.43 -7.65
CA LEU A 27 0.16 8.58 -6.21
C LEU A 27 0.60 9.94 -5.64
N PRO A 28 1.82 10.45 -5.90
CA PRO A 28 2.29 11.73 -5.35
C PRO A 28 1.55 12.95 -5.89
N LEU A 29 0.89 12.82 -7.05
CA LEU A 29 0.18 13.92 -7.71
C LEU A 29 -1.22 14.12 -7.17
N LEU A 30 -1.87 13.02 -6.78
CA LEU A 30 -3.30 13.01 -6.54
C LEU A 30 -3.78 14.03 -5.50
N PRO A 31 -3.10 14.23 -4.34
CA PRO A 31 -3.49 15.26 -3.38
C PRO A 31 -3.45 16.66 -3.98
N ARG A 32 -2.37 16.99 -4.70
CA ARG A 32 -2.17 18.30 -5.34
C ARG A 32 -3.18 18.56 -6.47
N TYR A 33 -3.49 17.54 -7.26
CA TYR A 33 -4.45 17.64 -8.35
C TYR A 33 -5.88 17.79 -7.82
N GLY A 34 -6.25 17.01 -6.80
CA GLY A 34 -7.53 17.15 -6.14
C GLY A 34 -7.70 18.55 -5.55
N GLU A 35 -6.69 19.10 -4.90
CA GLU A 35 -6.69 20.45 -4.36
C GLU A 35 -6.81 21.52 -5.46
N HIS A 36 -6.05 21.39 -6.57
CA HIS A 36 -6.15 22.28 -7.72
C HIS A 36 -7.56 22.30 -8.32
N PHE A 37 -8.26 21.17 -8.32
CA PHE A 37 -9.65 21.05 -8.75
C PHE A 37 -10.66 21.31 -7.61
N GLU A 38 -10.28 22.09 -6.62
CA GLU A 38 -11.12 22.59 -5.54
C GLU A 38 -11.75 21.51 -4.65
N ALA A 39 -11.11 20.34 -4.54
CA ALA A 39 -11.55 19.31 -3.60
C ALA A 39 -11.30 19.77 -2.16
N GLY A 40 -12.36 19.98 -1.41
CA GLY A 40 -12.29 20.21 0.05
C GLY A 40 -11.71 18.99 0.79
N GLY A 41 -11.31 19.17 2.05
CA GLY A 41 -10.60 18.14 2.81
C GLY A 41 -11.28 16.77 2.80
N THR A 42 -12.59 16.69 3.06
CA THR A 42 -13.33 15.43 3.02
C THR A 42 -13.36 14.81 1.62
N THR A 43 -13.62 15.61 0.59
CA THR A 43 -13.65 15.15 -0.81
C THR A 43 -12.31 14.64 -1.27
N LEU A 44 -11.22 15.33 -0.91
CA LEU A 44 -9.86 14.91 -1.20
C LEU A 44 -9.51 13.59 -0.49
N GLY A 45 -9.90 13.46 0.78
CA GLY A 45 -9.73 12.22 1.54
C GLY A 45 -10.46 11.04 0.91
N LEU A 46 -11.70 11.24 0.46
CA LEU A 46 -12.48 10.23 -0.27
C LEU A 46 -11.85 9.89 -1.62
N LEU A 47 -11.31 10.87 -2.34
CA LEU A 47 -10.59 10.65 -3.60
C LEU A 47 -9.37 9.75 -3.38
N MET A 48 -8.58 10.01 -2.35
CA MET A 48 -7.44 9.17 -1.97
C MET A 48 -7.86 7.76 -1.57
N ALA A 49 -8.90 7.64 -0.75
CA ALA A 49 -9.41 6.36 -0.25
C ALA A 49 -10.07 5.50 -1.34
N SER A 50 -10.64 6.11 -2.39
CA SER A 50 -11.48 5.44 -3.39
C SER A 50 -10.75 4.28 -4.10
N PHE A 51 -9.49 4.46 -4.45
CA PHE A 51 -8.65 3.42 -5.06
C PHE A 51 -8.50 2.21 -4.13
N SER A 52 -8.09 2.43 -2.88
CA SER A 52 -7.89 1.36 -1.90
C SER A 52 -9.20 0.68 -1.51
N ALA A 53 -10.31 1.42 -1.48
CA ALA A 53 -11.64 0.86 -1.25
C ALA A 53 -12.04 -0.11 -2.37
N MET A 54 -11.79 0.26 -3.63
CA MET A 54 -12.06 -0.62 -4.76
C MET A 54 -11.11 -1.83 -4.77
N GLN A 55 -9.85 -1.65 -4.46
CA GLN A 55 -8.93 -2.79 -4.30
C GLN A 55 -9.41 -3.75 -3.21
N PHE A 56 -9.84 -3.24 -2.06
CA PHE A 56 -10.37 -4.05 -0.98
C PHE A 56 -11.59 -4.89 -1.41
N LEU A 57 -12.53 -4.27 -2.12
CA LEU A 57 -13.75 -4.94 -2.57
C LEU A 57 -13.49 -5.95 -3.70
N PHE A 58 -12.63 -5.60 -4.66
CA PHE A 58 -12.45 -6.39 -5.89
C PHE A 58 -11.32 -7.41 -5.82
N ALA A 59 -10.35 -7.28 -4.90
CA ALA A 59 -9.27 -8.26 -4.77
C ALA A 59 -9.78 -9.70 -4.53
N PRO A 60 -10.76 -9.95 -3.64
CA PRO A 60 -11.33 -11.30 -3.49
C PRO A 60 -12.11 -11.77 -4.72
N ILE A 61 -12.70 -10.84 -5.49
CA ILE A 61 -13.46 -11.16 -6.72
C ILE A 61 -12.50 -11.66 -7.79
N TRP A 62 -11.46 -10.87 -8.08
CA TRP A 62 -10.43 -11.21 -9.06
C TRP A 62 -9.68 -12.50 -8.68
N GLY A 63 -9.33 -12.66 -7.40
CA GLY A 63 -8.72 -13.89 -6.89
C GLY A 63 -9.54 -15.12 -7.26
N ARG A 64 -10.82 -15.15 -6.90
CA ARG A 64 -11.72 -16.29 -7.19
C ARG A 64 -12.03 -16.46 -8.67
N LEU A 65 -12.23 -15.36 -9.37
CA LEU A 65 -12.47 -15.44 -10.80
C LEU A 65 -11.25 -16.04 -11.51
N SER A 66 -10.05 -15.68 -11.07
CA SER A 66 -8.81 -16.24 -11.59
C SER A 66 -8.61 -17.73 -11.28
N ASP A 67 -9.24 -18.25 -10.21
CA ASP A 67 -9.28 -19.68 -9.91
C ASP A 67 -10.13 -20.49 -10.91
N ARG A 68 -11.07 -19.81 -11.60
CA ARG A 68 -12.01 -20.44 -12.54
C ARG A 68 -11.61 -20.25 -13.99
N VAL A 69 -11.29 -19.00 -14.38
CA VAL A 69 -11.03 -18.64 -15.78
C VAL A 69 -9.54 -18.65 -16.14
N GLY A 70 -8.68 -18.80 -15.15
CA GLY A 70 -7.22 -18.75 -15.31
C GLY A 70 -6.61 -17.46 -14.71
N ARG A 71 -5.34 -17.54 -14.35
CA ARG A 71 -4.59 -16.40 -13.76
C ARG A 71 -4.29 -15.33 -14.80
N ARG A 72 -3.82 -15.79 -15.97
CA ARG A 72 -3.41 -14.93 -17.09
C ARG A 72 -4.52 -14.00 -17.58
N PRO A 73 -5.77 -14.45 -17.87
CA PRO A 73 -6.83 -13.56 -18.33
C PRO A 73 -7.16 -12.44 -17.35
N ILE A 74 -7.16 -12.72 -16.04
CA ILE A 74 -7.45 -11.72 -15.00
C ILE A 74 -6.34 -10.72 -14.87
N LEU A 75 -5.07 -11.13 -14.94
CA LEU A 75 -3.92 -10.22 -14.94
C LEU A 75 -3.96 -9.30 -16.17
N ILE A 76 -4.25 -9.83 -17.36
CA ILE A 76 -4.38 -9.02 -18.59
C ILE A 76 -5.54 -8.04 -18.48
N LEU A 77 -6.70 -8.47 -17.98
CA LEU A 77 -7.86 -7.59 -17.81
C LEU A 77 -7.54 -6.43 -16.85
N GLY A 78 -6.83 -6.70 -15.75
CA GLY A 78 -6.37 -5.68 -14.82
C GLY A 78 -5.44 -4.66 -15.48
N LEU A 79 -4.44 -5.13 -16.23
CA LEU A 79 -3.48 -4.26 -16.92
C LEU A 79 -4.13 -3.41 -18.03
N VAL A 80 -5.06 -3.97 -18.80
CA VAL A 80 -5.85 -3.23 -19.79
C VAL A 80 -6.70 -2.17 -19.10
N GLY A 81 -7.34 -2.51 -17.98
CA GLY A 81 -8.06 -1.56 -17.16
C GLY A 81 -7.16 -0.45 -16.60
N SER A 82 -5.99 -0.79 -16.05
CA SER A 82 -4.99 0.18 -15.60
C SER A 82 -4.57 1.12 -16.73
N THR A 83 -4.29 0.59 -17.92
CA THR A 83 -3.97 1.37 -19.14
C THR A 83 -5.06 2.40 -19.43
N PHE A 84 -6.31 1.95 -19.48
CA PHE A 84 -7.45 2.82 -19.78
C PHE A 84 -7.64 3.90 -18.71
N PHE A 85 -7.66 3.53 -17.42
CA PHE A 85 -7.94 4.48 -16.35
C PHE A 85 -6.80 5.44 -16.05
N TYR A 86 -5.53 5.07 -16.28
CA TYR A 86 -4.43 6.03 -16.23
C TYR A 86 -4.45 6.99 -17.42
N GLY A 87 -4.81 6.53 -18.61
CA GLY A 87 -5.04 7.40 -19.77
C GLY A 87 -6.19 8.39 -19.51
N LEU A 88 -7.28 7.90 -18.96
CA LEU A 88 -8.42 8.72 -18.58
C LEU A 88 -8.06 9.72 -17.45
N PHE A 89 -7.14 9.37 -16.53
CA PHE A 89 -6.60 10.29 -15.53
C PHE A 89 -5.84 11.45 -16.19
N GLY A 90 -4.98 11.15 -17.17
CA GLY A 90 -4.31 12.19 -17.95
C GLY A 90 -5.31 13.09 -18.69
N PHE A 91 -6.31 12.50 -19.34
CA PHE A 91 -7.39 13.22 -19.99
C PHE A 91 -8.18 14.10 -19.01
N ALA A 92 -8.61 13.57 -17.88
CA ALA A 92 -9.31 14.32 -16.84
C ALA A 92 -8.50 15.54 -16.35
N THR A 93 -7.20 15.36 -16.18
CA THR A 93 -6.29 16.45 -15.81
C THR A 93 -6.21 17.53 -16.91
N SER A 94 -6.24 17.15 -18.20
CA SER A 94 -6.18 18.09 -19.31
C SER A 94 -7.42 18.96 -19.48
N LEU A 95 -8.56 18.62 -18.84
CA LEU A 95 -9.76 19.44 -18.86
C LEU A 95 -9.58 20.76 -18.09
N GLY A 96 -8.66 20.83 -17.15
CA GLY A 96 -8.48 22.00 -16.27
C GLY A 96 -9.70 22.25 -15.36
N ASN A 97 -9.73 23.43 -14.71
CA ASN A 97 -10.78 23.73 -13.71
C ASN A 97 -12.14 24.03 -14.33
N THR A 98 -12.19 24.57 -15.53
CA THR A 98 -13.42 25.01 -16.21
C THR A 98 -13.90 24.03 -17.28
N GLY A 99 -13.05 23.10 -17.70
CA GLY A 99 -13.37 22.14 -18.75
C GLY A 99 -14.32 21.05 -18.25
N THR A 100 -15.30 20.71 -19.08
CA THR A 100 -16.19 19.58 -18.87
C THR A 100 -16.19 18.65 -20.08
N PHE A 101 -16.34 17.37 -19.82
CA PHE A 101 -16.57 16.38 -20.86
C PHE A 101 -17.82 15.56 -20.48
N LEU A 102 -18.75 15.42 -21.41
CA LEU A 102 -20.08 14.81 -21.15
C LEU A 102 -20.82 15.48 -19.98
N GLY A 103 -20.65 16.80 -19.79
CA GLY A 103 -21.25 17.53 -18.67
C GLY A 103 -20.60 17.28 -17.30
N ILE A 104 -19.47 16.56 -17.26
CA ILE A 104 -18.78 16.16 -16.02
C ILE A 104 -17.45 16.90 -15.93
N GLY A 105 -17.18 17.55 -14.79
CA GLY A 105 -15.93 18.28 -14.53
C GLY A 105 -14.78 17.37 -14.16
N ALA A 106 -13.56 17.93 -14.18
CA ALA A 106 -12.30 17.21 -13.94
C ALA A 106 -12.28 16.44 -12.61
N LEU A 107 -12.74 17.01 -11.51
CA LEU A 107 -12.73 16.35 -10.21
C LEU A 107 -13.56 15.05 -10.21
N THR A 108 -14.76 15.05 -10.80
CA THR A 108 -15.59 13.84 -10.90
C THR A 108 -14.92 12.79 -11.79
N TRP A 109 -14.27 13.22 -12.89
CA TRP A 109 -13.48 12.31 -13.71
C TRP A 109 -12.31 11.72 -12.94
N LEU A 110 -11.64 12.49 -12.07
CA LEU A 110 -10.60 11.94 -11.19
C LEU A 110 -11.15 10.82 -10.28
N PHE A 111 -12.34 10.97 -9.69
CA PHE A 111 -12.99 9.90 -8.94
C PHE A 111 -13.25 8.66 -9.80
N ILE A 112 -13.81 8.84 -11.00
CA ILE A 112 -14.06 7.73 -11.94
C ILE A 112 -12.76 6.99 -12.25
N THR A 113 -11.68 7.72 -12.51
CA THR A 113 -10.36 7.11 -12.80
C THR A 113 -9.80 6.36 -11.61
N ARG A 114 -9.94 6.88 -10.39
CA ARG A 114 -9.44 6.23 -9.18
C ARG A 114 -10.23 4.98 -8.82
N ILE A 115 -11.56 5.03 -8.95
CA ILE A 115 -12.44 3.87 -8.76
C ILE A 115 -12.08 2.79 -9.79
N GLY A 116 -12.01 3.16 -11.07
CA GLY A 116 -11.70 2.22 -12.13
C GLY A 116 -10.30 1.62 -12.03
N ALA A 117 -9.27 2.45 -11.75
CA ALA A 117 -7.92 1.97 -11.53
C ALA A 117 -7.82 1.09 -10.27
N GLY A 118 -8.60 1.37 -9.22
CA GLY A 118 -8.67 0.52 -8.02
C GLY A 118 -9.26 -0.86 -8.32
N ILE A 119 -10.32 -0.91 -9.13
CA ILE A 119 -10.91 -2.18 -9.61
C ILE A 119 -9.90 -2.95 -10.46
N ALA A 120 -9.28 -2.30 -11.42
CA ALA A 120 -8.29 -2.88 -12.32
C ALA A 120 -7.04 -3.37 -11.58
N GLY A 121 -6.50 -2.56 -10.67
CA GLY A 121 -5.29 -2.86 -9.90
C GLY A 121 -5.49 -3.85 -8.73
N ALA A 122 -6.71 -4.36 -8.51
CA ALA A 122 -6.98 -5.35 -7.46
C ALA A 122 -6.47 -6.77 -7.80
N THR A 123 -5.52 -6.90 -8.72
CA THR A 123 -5.00 -8.17 -9.25
C THR A 123 -3.79 -8.73 -8.49
N ILE A 124 -3.29 -8.05 -7.46
CA ILE A 124 -2.15 -8.53 -6.66
C ILE A 124 -2.36 -9.95 -6.10
N PRO A 125 -3.53 -10.33 -5.53
CA PRO A 125 -3.75 -11.70 -5.09
C PRO A 125 -3.68 -12.72 -6.24
N THR A 126 -4.11 -12.34 -7.44
CA THR A 126 -3.98 -13.18 -8.65
C THR A 126 -2.51 -13.38 -9.03
N ALA A 127 -1.68 -12.33 -8.94
CA ALA A 127 -0.24 -12.44 -9.17
C ALA A 127 0.45 -13.33 -8.11
N GLN A 128 0.03 -13.22 -6.84
CA GLN A 128 0.49 -14.12 -5.77
C GLN A 128 0.10 -15.57 -6.03
N ALA A 129 -1.14 -15.82 -6.47
CA ALA A 129 -1.61 -17.15 -6.83
C ALA A 129 -0.85 -17.71 -8.05
N TYR A 130 -0.60 -16.89 -9.08
CA TYR A 130 0.23 -17.26 -10.22
C TYR A 130 1.61 -17.75 -9.77
N ILE A 131 2.28 -17.00 -8.90
CA ILE A 131 3.59 -17.39 -8.33
C ILE A 131 3.47 -18.70 -7.54
N ALA A 132 2.43 -18.86 -6.73
CA ALA A 132 2.20 -20.09 -5.97
C ALA A 132 2.01 -21.31 -6.86
N ASP A 133 1.33 -21.16 -8.01
CA ASP A 133 1.09 -22.23 -8.98
C ASP A 133 2.40 -22.68 -9.64
N ILE A 134 3.33 -21.76 -9.96
CA ILE A 134 4.59 -22.07 -10.64
C ILE A 134 5.76 -22.34 -9.69
N THR A 135 5.60 -22.15 -8.37
CA THR A 135 6.66 -22.41 -7.37
C THR A 135 6.29 -23.57 -6.47
N GLY A 136 7.27 -24.41 -6.15
CA GLY A 136 7.10 -25.47 -5.12
C GLY A 136 7.11 -24.88 -3.71
N PRO A 137 6.65 -25.62 -2.67
CA PRO A 137 6.56 -25.15 -1.29
C PRO A 137 7.85 -24.52 -0.75
N LYS A 138 9.01 -25.11 -1.06
CA LYS A 138 10.33 -24.62 -0.61
C LYS A 138 10.78 -23.30 -1.25
N GLU A 139 10.28 -22.96 -2.43
CA GLU A 139 10.66 -21.75 -3.17
C GLU A 139 9.58 -20.68 -3.18
N ARG A 140 8.38 -21.00 -2.68
CA ARG A 140 7.23 -20.09 -2.66
C ARG A 140 7.54 -18.77 -1.96
N GLY A 141 8.24 -18.80 -0.82
CA GLY A 141 8.64 -17.58 -0.11
C GLY A 141 9.55 -16.67 -0.93
N LYS A 142 10.49 -17.25 -1.71
CA LYS A 142 11.35 -16.48 -2.62
C LYS A 142 10.53 -15.86 -3.77
N GLY A 143 9.57 -16.61 -4.31
CA GLY A 143 8.66 -16.11 -5.33
C GLY A 143 7.80 -14.95 -4.83
N MET A 144 7.20 -15.06 -3.63
CA MET A 144 6.40 -14.00 -3.03
C MET A 144 7.23 -12.73 -2.74
N ALA A 145 8.50 -12.89 -2.37
CA ALA A 145 9.39 -11.76 -2.16
C ALA A 145 9.63 -10.93 -3.43
N LEU A 146 9.42 -11.48 -4.63
CA LEU A 146 9.50 -10.73 -5.88
C LEU A 146 8.40 -9.65 -5.97
N ILE A 147 7.19 -9.92 -5.46
CA ILE A 147 6.12 -8.91 -5.42
C ILE A 147 6.52 -7.76 -4.50
N GLY A 148 7.06 -8.07 -3.31
CA GLY A 148 7.58 -7.04 -2.41
C GLY A 148 8.69 -6.21 -3.04
N ALA A 149 9.62 -6.86 -3.79
CA ALA A 149 10.65 -6.16 -4.54
C ALA A 149 10.06 -5.27 -5.65
N ALA A 150 9.04 -5.75 -6.38
CA ALA A 150 8.35 -4.97 -7.39
C ALA A 150 7.71 -3.71 -6.79
N PHE A 151 7.08 -3.82 -5.61
CA PHE A 151 6.58 -2.67 -4.87
C PHE A 151 7.69 -1.68 -4.51
N GLY A 152 8.77 -2.11 -3.85
CA GLY A 152 9.86 -1.22 -3.44
C GLY A 152 10.50 -0.49 -4.61
N ILE A 153 10.81 -1.22 -5.70
CA ILE A 153 11.41 -0.66 -6.90
C ILE A 153 10.41 0.25 -7.63
N GLY A 154 9.12 -0.15 -7.72
CA GLY A 154 8.05 0.65 -8.32
C GLY A 154 7.84 1.98 -7.61
N PHE A 155 7.83 1.98 -6.27
CA PHE A 155 7.75 3.19 -5.45
C PHE A 155 8.99 4.08 -5.52
N THR A 156 10.13 3.54 -5.92
CA THR A 156 11.36 4.33 -6.14
C THR A 156 11.37 4.95 -7.54
N PHE A 157 11.20 4.12 -8.56
CA PHE A 157 11.35 4.54 -9.95
C PHE A 157 10.09 5.20 -10.54
N GLY A 158 8.89 4.86 -10.04
CA GLY A 158 7.66 5.52 -10.46
C GLY A 158 7.72 7.04 -10.28
N PRO A 159 7.96 7.55 -9.06
CA PRO A 159 8.16 8.97 -8.84
C PRO A 159 9.33 9.56 -9.64
N LEU A 160 10.47 8.87 -9.79
CA LEU A 160 11.59 9.36 -10.61
C LEU A 160 11.19 9.58 -12.08
N ILE A 161 10.44 8.63 -12.64
CA ILE A 161 9.91 8.78 -14.00
C ILE A 161 8.91 9.94 -14.05
N GLY A 162 7.99 10.01 -13.08
CA GLY A 162 6.99 11.07 -12.99
C GLY A 162 7.59 12.47 -12.93
N ALA A 163 8.73 12.64 -12.23
CA ALA A 163 9.44 13.90 -12.10
C ALA A 163 9.85 14.52 -13.47
N ALA A 164 10.09 13.68 -14.48
CA ALA A 164 10.47 14.15 -15.81
C ALA A 164 9.30 14.82 -16.58
N PHE A 165 8.06 14.61 -16.14
CA PHE A 165 6.85 15.02 -16.86
C PHE A 165 6.03 16.10 -16.13
N VAL A 166 6.57 16.68 -15.07
CA VAL A 166 5.95 17.77 -14.29
C VAL A 166 6.85 18.99 -14.24
N SER A 167 6.24 20.16 -14.02
CA SER A 167 6.99 21.42 -13.90
C SER A 167 7.91 21.42 -12.69
N ALA A 168 9.05 22.12 -12.83
CA ALA A 168 9.94 22.44 -11.72
C ALA A 168 9.49 23.69 -10.94
N GLU A 169 8.50 24.43 -11.44
CA GLU A 169 7.99 25.65 -10.83
C GLU A 169 6.92 25.32 -9.78
N ALA A 170 6.99 26.00 -8.63
CA ALA A 170 5.95 25.93 -7.60
C ALA A 170 4.68 26.60 -8.11
N GLY A 171 3.51 26.00 -7.81
CA GLY A 171 2.22 26.54 -8.27
C GLY A 171 1.88 26.33 -9.74
N ALA A 172 2.72 25.64 -10.51
CA ALA A 172 2.40 25.29 -11.88
C ALA A 172 1.11 24.45 -11.99
N THR A 173 0.38 24.63 -13.07
CA THR A 173 -0.85 23.86 -13.35
C THR A 173 -0.55 22.36 -13.45
N PRO A 174 -1.50 21.49 -13.03
CA PRO A 174 -1.34 20.05 -13.15
C PRO A 174 -1.04 19.58 -14.56
N SER A 175 -0.02 18.74 -14.71
CA SER A 175 0.35 18.14 -16.00
C SER A 175 -0.44 16.86 -16.25
N ALA A 176 -0.99 16.69 -17.44
CA ALA A 176 -1.63 15.46 -17.88
C ALA A 176 -0.62 14.34 -18.22
N ALA A 177 0.63 14.72 -18.55
CA ALA A 177 1.65 13.80 -19.06
C ALA A 177 1.95 12.62 -18.13
N PRO A 178 2.05 12.75 -16.78
CA PRO A 178 2.25 11.61 -15.90
C PRO A 178 1.18 10.53 -16.02
N GLY A 179 -0.09 10.92 -16.20
CA GLY A 179 -1.18 9.98 -16.44
C GLY A 179 -1.01 9.19 -17.75
N TYR A 180 -0.66 9.87 -18.82
CA TYR A 180 -0.40 9.23 -20.12
C TYR A 180 0.82 8.32 -20.07
N VAL A 181 1.89 8.72 -19.38
CA VAL A 181 3.09 7.87 -19.19
C VAL A 181 2.75 6.60 -18.41
N ALA A 182 1.98 6.73 -17.32
CA ALA A 182 1.50 5.58 -16.56
C ALA A 182 0.64 4.64 -17.42
N SER A 183 -0.24 5.22 -18.28
CA SER A 183 -1.05 4.47 -19.25
C SER A 183 -0.18 3.70 -20.24
N VAL A 184 0.82 4.33 -20.83
CA VAL A 184 1.74 3.67 -21.79
C VAL A 184 2.50 2.53 -21.12
N LEU A 185 3.01 2.73 -19.89
CA LEU A 185 3.71 1.68 -19.14
C LEU A 185 2.78 0.49 -18.85
N SER A 186 1.57 0.74 -18.34
CA SER A 186 0.60 -0.33 -18.12
C SER A 186 0.19 -1.03 -19.40
N GLY A 187 0.09 -0.29 -20.53
CA GLY A 187 -0.14 -0.85 -21.87
C GLY A 187 0.99 -1.77 -22.33
N ILE A 188 2.24 -1.40 -22.11
CA ILE A 188 3.40 -2.26 -22.39
C ILE A 188 3.32 -3.53 -21.54
N ALA A 189 2.99 -3.43 -20.24
CA ALA A 189 2.81 -4.59 -19.38
C ALA A 189 1.67 -5.50 -19.86
N ALA A 190 0.56 -4.91 -20.32
CA ALA A 190 -0.56 -5.66 -20.90
C ALA A 190 -0.14 -6.41 -22.16
N LEU A 191 0.55 -5.76 -23.10
CA LEU A 191 1.07 -6.40 -24.32
C LEU A 191 2.06 -7.52 -24.00
N LEU A 192 3.02 -7.28 -23.08
CA LEU A 192 3.95 -8.31 -22.64
C LEU A 192 3.20 -9.52 -22.05
N SER A 193 2.15 -9.28 -21.25
CA SER A 193 1.36 -10.35 -20.66
C SER A 193 0.53 -11.10 -21.70
N ILE A 194 -0.02 -10.40 -22.70
CA ILE A 194 -0.78 -11.02 -23.81
C ILE A 194 0.12 -11.96 -24.62
N PHE A 195 1.34 -11.52 -24.97
CA PHE A 195 2.19 -12.28 -25.89
C PHE A 195 3.14 -13.26 -25.21
N LYS A 196 3.53 -13.01 -23.95
CA LYS A 196 4.62 -13.77 -23.29
C LYS A 196 4.23 -14.48 -22.00
N LEU A 197 3.20 -14.02 -21.26
CA LEU A 197 2.85 -14.63 -19.99
C LEU A 197 2.10 -15.96 -20.23
N PRO A 198 2.65 -17.12 -19.82
CA PRO A 198 1.92 -18.39 -19.91
C PRO A 198 0.79 -18.48 -18.88
N GLU A 199 -0.18 -19.33 -19.11
CA GLU A 199 -1.17 -19.65 -18.06
C GLU A 199 -0.54 -20.56 -17.00
N SER A 200 -0.77 -20.25 -15.73
CA SER A 200 -0.22 -21.02 -14.61
C SER A 200 -1.21 -22.00 -14.00
N LEU A 201 -2.51 -21.78 -14.22
CA LEU A 201 -3.55 -22.62 -13.67
C LEU A 201 -3.49 -24.00 -14.33
N GLN A 202 -3.07 -25.01 -13.59
CA GLN A 202 -3.22 -26.40 -14.01
C GLN A 202 -4.69 -26.79 -13.83
N GLN A 203 -5.26 -27.51 -14.81
CA GLN A 203 -6.66 -28.02 -14.72
C GLN A 203 -6.80 -28.84 -13.43
N LYS A 204 -7.45 -28.27 -12.44
CA LYS A 204 -7.81 -28.98 -11.21
C LYS A 204 -9.00 -29.88 -11.50
N THR A 205 -8.93 -31.12 -11.07
CA THR A 205 -10.03 -32.07 -11.05
C THR A 205 -11.26 -31.46 -10.36
N THR A 206 -12.43 -31.75 -10.83
CA THR A 206 -13.75 -31.17 -10.48
C THR A 206 -14.07 -31.16 -8.98
N GLU A 207 -13.40 -31.99 -8.17
CA GLU A 207 -13.61 -32.12 -6.73
C GLU A 207 -13.16 -30.90 -5.88
N SER A 208 -12.25 -30.06 -6.40
CA SER A 208 -11.74 -28.90 -5.65
C SER A 208 -12.67 -27.68 -5.74
N LEU A 209 -13.70 -27.69 -6.56
CA LEU A 209 -14.63 -26.58 -6.79
C LEU A 209 -15.75 -26.45 -5.75
N THR A 210 -15.90 -27.43 -4.86
CA THR A 210 -17.03 -27.51 -3.91
C THR A 210 -16.80 -26.81 -2.58
N ARG A 211 -15.61 -26.31 -2.24
CA ARG A 211 -15.42 -25.47 -1.06
C ARG A 211 -16.02 -24.08 -1.30
N ARG A 212 -17.26 -23.89 -0.85
CA ARG A 212 -17.92 -22.57 -0.74
C ARG A 212 -17.14 -21.70 0.27
N HIS A 213 -16.18 -20.90 -0.19
CA HIS A 213 -15.64 -19.81 0.62
C HIS A 213 -16.59 -18.61 0.48
N HIS A 214 -17.17 -18.18 1.59
CA HIS A 214 -17.98 -16.96 1.64
C HIS A 214 -17.15 -15.73 1.28
N TRP A 215 -17.77 -14.72 0.69
CA TRP A 215 -17.18 -13.45 0.22
C TRP A 215 -16.40 -12.71 1.30
N PHE A 216 -16.97 -12.65 2.47
CA PHE A 216 -16.41 -12.21 3.71
C PHE A 216 -16.64 -13.33 4.71
N ASP A 217 -15.59 -13.99 5.11
CA ASP A 217 -15.71 -14.96 6.18
C ASP A 217 -15.66 -14.23 7.53
N VAL A 218 -16.84 -13.66 7.90
CA VAL A 218 -17.03 -12.99 9.19
C VAL A 218 -16.68 -13.94 10.35
N ALA A 219 -16.87 -15.25 10.17
CA ALA A 219 -16.54 -16.24 11.17
C ALA A 219 -15.03 -16.33 11.38
N SER A 220 -14.23 -16.36 10.31
CA SER A 220 -12.76 -16.29 10.38
C SER A 220 -12.28 -14.99 11.02
N PHE A 221 -12.93 -13.86 10.69
CA PHE A 221 -12.60 -12.56 11.28
C PHE A 221 -12.87 -12.54 12.78
N ARG A 222 -14.07 -12.99 13.18
CA ARG A 222 -14.45 -13.11 14.60
C ARG A 222 -13.54 -14.08 15.35
N HIS A 223 -13.21 -15.21 14.73
CA HIS A 223 -12.33 -16.22 15.30
C HIS A 223 -10.90 -15.68 15.47
N ALA A 224 -10.35 -14.97 14.48
CA ALA A 224 -9.03 -14.34 14.60
C ALA A 224 -8.99 -13.30 15.74
N LEU A 225 -10.03 -12.47 15.86
CA LEU A 225 -10.13 -11.46 16.92
C LEU A 225 -10.40 -12.07 18.31
N SER A 226 -11.01 -13.25 18.42
CA SER A 226 -11.27 -13.93 19.69
C SER A 226 -10.01 -14.50 20.34
N LYS A 227 -8.92 -14.67 19.57
CA LYS A 227 -7.59 -15.07 20.09
C LYS A 227 -6.83 -13.82 20.57
N PRO A 228 -6.64 -13.58 21.90
CA PRO A 228 -6.14 -12.28 22.40
C PRO A 228 -4.81 -11.84 21.77
N ARG A 229 -3.84 -12.75 21.60
CA ARG A 229 -2.54 -12.44 20.97
C ARG A 229 -2.68 -12.06 19.51
N ILE A 230 -3.46 -12.81 18.75
CA ILE A 230 -3.71 -12.55 17.33
C ILE A 230 -4.44 -11.21 17.17
N GLY A 231 -5.46 -10.94 18.01
CA GLY A 231 -6.19 -9.67 18.01
C GLY A 231 -5.27 -8.46 18.26
N LEU A 232 -4.35 -8.56 19.23
CA LEU A 232 -3.37 -7.49 19.50
C LEU A 232 -2.42 -7.25 18.31
N ILE A 233 -1.94 -8.32 17.67
CA ILE A 233 -1.09 -8.22 16.48
C ILE A 233 -1.87 -7.57 15.33
N LEU A 234 -3.10 -8.01 15.07
CA LEU A 234 -3.96 -7.47 14.02
C LEU A 234 -4.28 -5.98 14.23
N LEU A 235 -4.57 -5.59 15.46
CA LEU A 235 -4.78 -4.18 15.81
C LEU A 235 -3.50 -3.36 15.62
N THR A 236 -2.35 -3.89 15.99
CA THR A 236 -1.06 -3.23 15.77
C THR A 236 -0.76 -3.09 14.27
N ILE A 237 -1.09 -4.08 13.45
CA ILE A 237 -1.01 -4.01 11.97
C ILE A 237 -1.90 -2.87 11.45
N PHE A 238 -3.14 -2.78 11.95
CA PHE A 238 -4.05 -1.70 11.59
C PHE A 238 -3.46 -0.33 11.91
N LEU A 239 -3.04 -0.10 13.17
CA LEU A 239 -2.52 1.19 13.62
C LEU A 239 -1.26 1.59 12.84
N THR A 240 -0.34 0.65 12.61
CA THR A 240 0.89 0.89 11.85
C THR A 240 0.60 1.27 10.41
N THR A 241 -0.27 0.52 9.75
CA THR A 241 -0.63 0.78 8.34
C THR A 241 -1.43 2.06 8.22
N PHE A 242 -2.33 2.34 9.17
CA PHE A 242 -3.13 3.55 9.21
C PHE A 242 -2.25 4.80 9.38
N ALA A 243 -1.33 4.80 10.34
CA ALA A 243 -0.42 5.92 10.58
C ALA A 243 0.49 6.19 9.37
N PHE A 244 0.97 5.12 8.71
CA PHE A 244 1.79 5.26 7.51
C PHE A 244 1.00 5.76 6.30
N ALA A 245 -0.20 5.25 6.06
CA ALA A 245 -1.06 5.68 4.96
C ALA A 245 -1.53 7.15 5.15
N GLN A 246 -1.79 7.55 6.39
CA GLN A 246 -2.07 8.94 6.76
C GLN A 246 -0.87 9.85 6.45
N PHE A 247 0.33 9.47 6.88
CA PHE A 247 1.58 10.17 6.58
C PHE A 247 1.81 10.30 5.06
N GLU A 248 1.73 9.18 4.33
CA GLU A 248 1.98 9.14 2.90
C GLU A 248 1.04 10.06 2.11
N SER A 249 -0.24 10.06 2.43
CA SER A 249 -1.25 10.88 1.75
C SER A 249 -1.14 12.38 2.04
N THR A 250 -0.68 12.75 3.24
CA THR A 250 -0.54 14.17 3.64
C THR A 250 0.83 14.76 3.30
N LEU A 251 1.85 13.93 3.05
CA LEU A 251 3.20 14.40 2.74
C LEU A 251 3.24 15.28 1.48
N SER A 252 2.48 14.93 0.44
CA SER A 252 2.41 15.72 -0.79
C SER A 252 1.79 17.10 -0.53
N LEU A 253 0.81 17.21 0.36
CA LEU A 253 0.22 18.47 0.79
C LEU A 253 1.20 19.28 1.65
N LEU A 254 1.87 18.62 2.60
CA LEU A 254 2.89 19.28 3.42
C LEU A 254 4.00 19.90 2.55
N THR A 255 4.51 19.15 1.58
CA THR A 255 5.54 19.65 0.68
C THR A 255 5.05 20.81 -0.18
N GLN A 256 3.77 20.83 -0.53
CA GLN A 256 3.15 21.93 -1.25
C GLN A 256 3.04 23.20 -0.38
N GLU A 257 2.58 23.08 0.86
CA GLU A 257 2.53 24.18 1.84
C GLU A 257 3.92 24.75 2.13
N LEU A 258 4.95 23.91 2.13
CA LEU A 258 6.34 24.33 2.23
C LEU A 258 6.91 24.96 0.92
N GLY A 259 6.12 25.06 -0.15
CA GLY A 259 6.54 25.69 -1.41
C GLY A 259 7.31 24.78 -2.37
N PHE A 260 7.31 23.45 -2.14
CA PHE A 260 7.94 22.53 -3.08
C PHE A 260 7.17 22.44 -4.39
N ALA A 261 7.86 22.56 -5.51
CA ALA A 261 7.32 22.23 -6.82
C ALA A 261 6.92 20.75 -6.91
N ALA A 262 6.04 20.41 -7.86
CA ALA A 262 5.63 19.02 -8.11
C ALA A 262 6.83 18.11 -8.37
N ARG A 263 7.84 18.56 -9.12
CA ARG A 263 9.07 17.81 -9.39
C ARG A 263 9.84 17.47 -8.12
N SER A 264 9.99 18.42 -7.19
CA SER A 264 10.66 18.19 -5.91
C SER A 264 9.90 17.21 -5.02
N ASN A 265 8.56 17.26 -5.05
CA ASN A 265 7.71 16.29 -4.36
C ASN A 265 7.95 14.85 -4.88
N PHE A 266 8.10 14.66 -6.19
CA PHE A 266 8.46 13.35 -6.74
C PHE A 266 9.80 12.84 -6.24
N PHE A 267 10.82 13.69 -6.11
CA PHE A 267 12.12 13.27 -5.56
C PHE A 267 12.02 12.85 -4.08
N ILE A 268 11.14 13.50 -3.29
CA ILE A 268 10.85 13.06 -1.92
C ILE A 268 10.23 11.66 -1.89
N PHE A 269 9.24 11.39 -2.75
CA PHE A 269 8.63 10.05 -2.81
C PHE A 269 9.61 9.00 -3.34
N ALA A 270 10.47 9.33 -4.32
CA ALA A 270 11.53 8.45 -4.77
C ALA A 270 12.55 8.15 -3.65
N TYR A 271 12.91 9.16 -2.86
CA TYR A 271 13.77 9.02 -1.68
C TYR A 271 13.15 8.09 -0.64
N ILE A 272 11.86 8.24 -0.34
CA ILE A 272 11.12 7.33 0.54
C ILE A 272 11.13 5.90 -0.02
N GLY A 273 10.85 5.72 -1.31
CA GLY A 273 10.89 4.41 -1.97
C GLY A 273 12.27 3.76 -1.88
N LEU A 274 13.34 4.52 -2.08
CA LEU A 274 14.72 4.05 -1.93
C LEU A 274 15.00 3.58 -0.50
N ILE A 275 14.60 4.38 0.50
CA ILE A 275 14.77 4.02 1.92
C ILE A 275 13.97 2.75 2.25
N LEU A 276 12.73 2.63 1.79
CA LEU A 276 11.90 1.43 1.95
C LEU A 276 12.62 0.21 1.37
N THR A 277 13.10 0.30 0.14
CA THR A 277 13.78 -0.79 -0.57
C THR A 277 15.05 -1.23 0.15
N LEU A 278 15.92 -0.28 0.52
CA LEU A 278 17.17 -0.57 1.22
C LEU A 278 16.91 -1.12 2.64
N SER A 279 15.94 -0.53 3.34
CA SER A 279 15.62 -0.96 4.70
C SER A 279 15.02 -2.37 4.73
N GLN A 280 14.05 -2.68 3.89
CA GLN A 280 13.45 -4.02 3.85
C GLN A 280 14.42 -5.05 3.25
N GLY A 281 15.08 -4.71 2.15
CA GLY A 281 15.96 -5.64 1.43
C GLY A 281 17.26 -5.96 2.18
N ILE A 282 17.83 -5.02 2.91
CA ILE A 282 19.14 -5.16 3.54
C ILE A 282 19.04 -5.15 5.06
N LEU A 283 18.52 -4.06 5.64
CA LEU A 283 18.56 -3.83 7.08
C LEU A 283 17.69 -4.83 7.84
N VAL A 284 16.41 -4.89 7.51
CA VAL A 284 15.42 -5.74 8.18
C VAL A 284 15.76 -7.21 7.99
N ARG A 285 16.10 -7.62 6.76
CA ARG A 285 16.50 -9.00 6.45
C ARG A 285 17.71 -9.47 7.25
N ARG A 286 18.68 -8.57 7.58
CA ARG A 286 19.85 -8.90 8.39
C ARG A 286 19.61 -8.85 9.89
N LEU A 287 18.68 -8.01 10.35
CA LEU A 287 18.44 -7.76 11.77
C LEU A 287 17.37 -8.66 12.38
N ILE A 288 16.32 -9.04 11.64
CA ILE A 288 15.27 -9.95 12.16
C ILE A 288 15.87 -11.26 12.70
N PRO A 289 16.78 -11.97 12.00
CA PRO A 289 17.36 -13.20 12.53
C PRO A 289 18.18 -13.01 13.81
N LYS A 290 18.69 -11.79 14.07
CA LYS A 290 19.52 -11.49 15.23
C LYS A 290 18.73 -10.98 16.43
N LEU A 291 17.71 -10.16 16.19
CA LEU A 291 16.93 -9.48 17.23
C LEU A 291 15.62 -10.20 17.54
N GLY A 292 15.12 -11.00 16.60
CA GLY A 292 13.78 -11.58 16.62
C GLY A 292 12.70 -10.57 16.21
N GLU A 293 11.56 -11.11 15.76
CA GLU A 293 10.44 -10.34 15.20
C GLU A 293 9.85 -9.35 16.21
N PHE A 294 9.72 -9.79 17.47
CA PHE A 294 9.13 -8.96 18.52
C PHE A 294 9.97 -7.68 18.78
N ARG A 295 11.29 -7.83 19.00
CA ARG A 295 12.16 -6.67 19.25
C ARG A 295 12.28 -5.77 18.04
N MET A 296 12.36 -6.37 16.85
CA MET A 296 12.44 -5.63 15.60
C MET A 296 11.17 -4.81 15.35
N GLY A 297 9.99 -5.39 15.60
CA GLY A 297 8.71 -4.68 15.52
C GLY A 297 8.61 -3.53 16.53
N LEU A 298 9.06 -3.77 17.78
CA LEU A 298 9.07 -2.74 18.82
C LEU A 298 9.98 -1.55 18.45
N ILE A 299 11.19 -1.82 17.99
CA ILE A 299 12.13 -0.78 17.53
C ILE A 299 11.50 0.00 16.37
N GLY A 300 10.87 -0.71 15.43
CA GLY A 300 10.20 -0.09 14.30
C GLY A 300 9.07 0.87 14.73
N ILE A 301 8.23 0.47 15.69
CA ILE A 301 7.16 1.32 16.24
C ILE A 301 7.76 2.57 16.90
N VAL A 302 8.80 2.42 17.73
CA VAL A 302 9.49 3.56 18.37
C VAL A 302 10.05 4.52 17.32
N LEU A 303 10.69 4.01 16.27
CA LEU A 303 11.18 4.84 15.17
C LEU A 303 10.04 5.56 14.45
N MET A 304 8.87 4.92 14.26
CA MET A 304 7.70 5.59 13.68
C MET A 304 7.20 6.72 14.57
N VAL A 305 7.10 6.51 15.89
CA VAL A 305 6.71 7.57 16.84
C VAL A 305 7.65 8.77 16.70
N ILE A 306 8.96 8.53 16.83
CA ILE A 306 9.97 9.59 16.76
C ILE A 306 9.94 10.28 15.38
N GLY A 307 9.90 9.49 14.30
CA GLY A 307 9.92 10.03 12.94
C GLY A 307 8.68 10.88 12.64
N LEU A 308 7.48 10.44 13.02
CA LEU A 308 6.25 11.22 12.82
C LEU A 308 6.24 12.51 13.65
N LEU A 309 6.68 12.48 14.91
CA LEU A 309 6.81 13.68 15.73
C LEU A 309 7.78 14.69 15.08
N LEU A 310 8.94 14.23 14.63
CA LEU A 310 9.95 15.07 14.00
C LEU A 310 9.51 15.61 12.63
N ILE A 311 8.71 14.86 11.86
CA ILE A 311 8.10 15.35 10.61
C ILE A 311 7.12 16.50 10.92
N GLY A 312 6.32 16.41 11.98
CA GLY A 312 5.47 17.50 12.43
C GLY A 312 6.30 18.74 12.81
N VAL A 313 7.41 18.56 13.53
CA VAL A 313 8.33 19.65 13.87
C VAL A 313 8.95 20.27 12.62
N ALA A 314 9.40 19.45 11.66
CA ALA A 314 9.96 19.92 10.38
C ALA A 314 8.93 20.71 9.57
N GLY A 315 7.67 20.25 9.53
CA GLY A 315 6.58 20.96 8.89
C GLY A 315 6.33 22.35 9.51
N ASN A 316 6.31 22.42 10.84
CA ASN A 316 6.10 23.67 11.56
C ASN A 316 7.27 24.66 11.41
N SER A 317 8.49 24.15 11.31
CA SER A 317 9.70 25.00 11.14
C SER A 317 9.91 25.49 9.71
N GLY A 318 9.21 24.94 8.72
CA GLY A 318 9.43 25.25 7.30
C GLY A 318 10.79 24.80 6.75
N SER A 319 11.52 23.95 7.49
CA SER A 319 12.89 23.57 7.15
C SER A 319 12.96 22.38 6.21
N TYR A 320 13.32 22.60 4.95
CA TYR A 320 13.55 21.55 3.96
C TYR A 320 14.64 20.54 4.36
N PRO A 321 15.85 20.98 4.79
CA PRO A 321 16.90 20.05 5.21
C PRO A 321 16.45 19.15 6.36
N LEU A 322 15.70 19.72 7.32
CA LEU A 322 15.20 18.97 8.46
C LEU A 322 14.18 17.90 7.99
N LEU A 323 13.28 18.25 7.07
CA LEU A 323 12.31 17.29 6.52
C LEU A 323 13.03 16.09 5.88
N TYR A 324 14.02 16.33 5.01
CA TYR A 324 14.82 15.27 4.40
C TYR A 324 15.57 14.41 5.41
N ALA A 325 16.10 15.03 6.48
CA ALA A 325 16.84 14.30 7.51
C ALA A 325 15.97 13.41 8.39
N VAL A 326 14.70 13.80 8.65
CA VAL A 326 13.80 13.06 9.57
C VAL A 326 12.92 12.03 8.88
N LEU A 327 12.62 12.19 7.58
CA LEU A 327 11.82 11.23 6.80
C LEU A 327 12.32 9.78 6.92
N PRO A 328 13.63 9.48 6.83
CA PRO A 328 14.15 8.13 6.96
C PRO A 328 13.74 7.44 8.25
N ILE A 329 13.63 8.17 9.34
CA ILE A 329 13.35 7.60 10.68
C ILE A 329 12.00 6.90 10.68
N SER A 330 10.93 7.57 10.20
CA SER A 330 9.59 7.00 10.11
C SER A 330 9.52 5.86 9.09
N VAL A 331 10.19 6.02 7.94
CA VAL A 331 10.17 5.04 6.84
C VAL A 331 10.90 3.75 7.22
N ILE A 332 12.06 3.84 7.89
CA ILE A 332 12.78 2.69 8.44
C ILE A 332 11.93 2.02 9.52
N GLY A 333 11.25 2.81 10.36
CA GLY A 333 10.33 2.30 11.37
C GLY A 333 9.23 1.45 10.77
N PHE A 334 8.53 1.95 9.75
CA PHE A 334 7.50 1.20 9.01
C PHE A 334 8.06 -0.06 8.34
N SER A 335 9.23 0.07 7.71
CA SER A 335 9.93 -1.05 7.05
C SER A 335 10.28 -2.18 8.01
N ALA A 336 10.60 -1.86 9.26
CA ALA A 336 10.91 -2.84 10.31
C ALA A 336 9.65 -3.45 10.92
N THR A 337 8.61 -2.64 11.16
CA THR A 337 7.40 -3.06 11.86
C THR A 337 6.55 -4.01 11.01
N THR A 338 6.32 -3.68 9.74
CA THR A 338 5.37 -4.42 8.88
C THR A 338 5.74 -5.90 8.71
N PRO A 339 6.95 -6.28 8.27
CA PRO A 339 7.30 -7.70 8.13
C PRO A 339 7.42 -8.41 9.47
N SER A 340 7.82 -7.70 10.53
CA SER A 340 7.88 -8.26 11.88
C SER A 340 6.50 -8.66 12.40
N LEU A 341 5.49 -7.80 12.22
CA LEU A 341 4.11 -8.09 12.62
C LEU A 341 3.51 -9.21 11.78
N GLN A 342 3.78 -9.26 10.48
CA GLN A 342 3.32 -10.35 9.61
C GLN A 342 3.94 -11.70 10.01
N SER A 343 5.24 -11.70 10.33
CA SER A 343 5.92 -12.89 10.85
C SER A 343 5.37 -13.33 12.21
N LEU A 344 5.16 -12.39 13.14
CA LEU A 344 4.54 -12.67 14.44
C LEU A 344 3.12 -13.22 14.29
N LEU A 345 2.33 -12.70 13.35
CA LEU A 345 0.99 -13.20 13.06
C LEU A 345 1.05 -14.66 12.60
N SER A 346 1.96 -14.97 11.66
CA SER A 346 2.18 -16.33 11.17
C SER A 346 2.65 -17.28 12.27
N LEU A 347 3.62 -16.88 13.11
CA LEU A 347 4.17 -17.69 14.19
C LEU A 347 3.17 -17.99 15.33
N ASN A 348 2.14 -17.15 15.51
CA ASN A 348 1.09 -17.35 16.52
C ASN A 348 -0.16 -18.04 15.95
N THR A 349 -0.09 -18.56 14.73
CA THR A 349 -1.19 -19.21 14.02
C THR A 349 -0.82 -20.65 13.70
N SER A 350 -1.72 -21.60 13.89
CA SER A 350 -1.56 -22.99 13.50
C SER A 350 -1.50 -23.15 11.96
N ASP A 351 -0.81 -24.18 11.46
CA ASP A 351 -0.58 -24.38 10.03
C ASP A 351 -1.90 -24.50 9.22
N ASP A 352 -2.94 -25.07 9.81
CA ASP A 352 -4.27 -25.25 9.21
C ASP A 352 -5.08 -23.94 9.10
N GLU A 353 -4.84 -22.97 9.99
CA GLU A 353 -5.54 -21.67 10.03
C GLU A 353 -4.72 -20.54 9.37
N GLN A 354 -3.46 -20.77 9.03
CA GLN A 354 -2.50 -19.75 8.62
C GLN A 354 -3.00 -18.92 7.42
N GLY A 355 -3.58 -19.56 6.42
CA GLY A 355 -4.14 -18.87 5.24
C GLY A 355 -5.28 -17.91 5.59
N GLY A 356 -6.19 -18.35 6.47
CA GLY A 356 -7.33 -17.54 6.91
C GLY A 356 -6.89 -16.31 7.73
N ILE A 357 -6.03 -16.50 8.72
CA ILE A 357 -5.59 -15.42 9.63
C ILE A 357 -4.68 -14.41 8.91
N LEU A 358 -3.78 -14.86 8.03
CA LEU A 358 -2.99 -13.95 7.19
C LEU A 358 -3.90 -13.16 6.22
N GLY A 359 -4.96 -13.79 5.69
CA GLY A 359 -5.99 -13.12 4.90
C GLY A 359 -6.71 -12.02 5.69
N VAL A 360 -7.09 -12.27 6.95
CA VAL A 360 -7.64 -11.24 7.85
C VAL A 360 -6.65 -10.10 8.06
N GLY A 361 -5.36 -10.39 8.24
CA GLY A 361 -4.30 -9.38 8.36
C GLY A 361 -4.22 -8.46 7.13
N GLN A 362 -4.33 -9.02 5.91
CA GLN A 362 -4.37 -8.25 4.67
C GLN A 362 -5.62 -7.38 4.56
N SER A 363 -6.78 -7.90 4.97
CA SER A 363 -8.04 -7.14 4.97
C SER A 363 -7.98 -5.95 5.94
N ILE A 364 -7.42 -6.15 7.12
CA ILE A 364 -7.19 -5.09 8.11
C ILE A 364 -6.23 -4.03 7.59
N SER A 365 -5.13 -4.43 6.93
CA SER A 365 -4.21 -3.50 6.28
C SER A 365 -4.89 -2.72 5.15
N ALA A 366 -5.77 -3.34 4.37
CA ALA A 366 -6.53 -2.66 3.33
C ALA A 366 -7.50 -1.63 3.91
N LEU A 367 -8.21 -1.97 5.00
CA LEU A 367 -9.08 -1.04 5.73
C LEU A 367 -8.29 0.16 6.27
N ALA A 368 -7.11 -0.07 6.82
CA ALA A 368 -6.23 0.99 7.28
C ALA A 368 -5.79 1.93 6.16
N ARG A 369 -5.51 1.41 4.95
CA ARG A 369 -5.21 2.21 3.75
C ARG A 369 -6.40 2.97 3.19
N ILE A 370 -7.62 2.61 3.53
CA ILE A 370 -8.84 3.38 3.20
C ILE A 370 -9.00 4.53 4.20
N LEU A 371 -8.94 4.22 5.49
CA LEU A 371 -9.25 5.17 6.55
C LEU A 371 -8.10 6.14 6.84
N GLY A 372 -6.84 5.72 6.67
CA GLY A 372 -5.65 6.54 6.92
C GLY A 372 -5.63 7.84 6.11
N PRO A 373 -5.69 7.79 4.77
CA PRO A 373 -5.73 8.98 3.94
C PRO A 373 -6.92 9.89 4.25
N LEU A 374 -8.11 9.32 4.48
CA LEU A 374 -9.30 10.09 4.83
C LEU A 374 -9.09 10.88 6.13
N ALA A 375 -8.65 10.20 7.19
CA ALA A 375 -8.39 10.84 8.47
C ALA A 375 -7.24 11.86 8.38
N GLY A 376 -6.14 11.49 7.69
CA GLY A 376 -4.99 12.36 7.53
C GLY A 376 -5.32 13.67 6.82
N ILE A 377 -6.07 13.60 5.73
CA ILE A 377 -6.43 14.79 4.96
C ILE A 377 -7.45 15.65 5.73
N ILE A 378 -8.40 15.03 6.45
CA ILE A 378 -9.34 15.78 7.32
C ILE A 378 -8.56 16.52 8.43
N LEU A 379 -7.58 15.87 9.06
CA LEU A 379 -6.74 16.53 10.07
C LEU A 379 -5.88 17.64 9.47
N PHE A 380 -5.42 17.48 8.23
CA PHE A 380 -4.60 18.46 7.53
C PHE A 380 -5.38 19.69 7.09
N LYS A 381 -6.51 19.49 6.38
CA LYS A 381 -7.32 20.54 5.76
C LYS A 381 -8.48 21.03 6.63
N GLY A 382 -8.92 20.22 7.59
CA GLY A 382 -10.15 20.43 8.32
C GLY A 382 -11.38 19.90 7.58
N THR A 383 -12.53 20.06 8.20
CA THR A 383 -13.84 19.73 7.62
C THR A 383 -14.53 20.98 7.07
N SER A 384 -15.27 20.82 5.97
CA SER A 384 -16.01 21.92 5.32
C SER A 384 -17.04 22.60 6.24
N ASN A 385 -17.54 21.88 7.25
CA ASN A 385 -18.49 22.39 8.25
C ASN A 385 -17.82 22.97 9.51
N GLY A 386 -16.49 23.07 9.54
CA GLY A 386 -15.74 23.64 10.65
C GLY A 386 -15.65 22.79 11.92
N LEU A 387 -16.15 21.54 11.91
CA LEU A 387 -16.08 20.65 13.08
C LEU A 387 -14.65 20.28 13.47
N VAL A 388 -13.74 20.18 12.49
CA VAL A 388 -12.32 19.94 12.70
C VAL A 388 -11.56 21.10 12.06
N ALA A 389 -10.76 21.79 12.86
CA ALA A 389 -9.81 22.79 12.36
C ALA A 389 -8.60 22.07 11.74
N GLY A 390 -8.26 22.40 10.49
CA GLY A 390 -7.11 21.83 9.81
C GLY A 390 -5.78 22.33 10.38
N SER A 391 -4.76 21.46 10.36
CA SER A 391 -3.38 21.85 10.71
C SER A 391 -2.40 21.00 9.93
N ILE A 392 -1.35 21.64 9.40
CA ILE A 392 -0.29 20.98 8.63
C ILE A 392 0.48 19.93 9.43
N THR A 393 0.47 20.02 10.77
CA THR A 393 1.18 19.12 11.68
C THR A 393 0.27 18.07 12.33
N ALA A 394 -1.02 18.32 12.42
CA ALA A 394 -1.98 17.46 13.11
C ALA A 394 -1.96 15.98 12.65
N PRO A 395 -1.87 15.66 11.34
CA PRO A 395 -1.80 14.27 10.90
C PRO A 395 -0.59 13.53 11.49
N TYR A 396 0.56 14.18 11.52
CA TYR A 396 1.81 13.55 11.98
C TYR A 396 1.81 13.32 13.49
N TRP A 397 1.34 14.27 14.27
CA TRP A 397 1.24 14.12 15.71
C TRP A 397 0.14 13.14 16.13
N ALA A 398 -0.99 13.14 15.43
CA ALA A 398 -2.03 12.13 15.62
C ALA A 398 -1.51 10.72 15.26
N GLY A 399 -0.78 10.59 14.14
CA GLY A 399 -0.12 9.36 13.76
C GLY A 399 0.88 8.87 14.80
N ALA A 400 1.69 9.77 15.38
CA ALA A 400 2.60 9.44 16.48
C ALA A 400 1.83 8.95 17.72
N GLY A 401 0.74 9.62 18.10
CA GLY A 401 -0.13 9.19 19.20
C GLY A 401 -0.73 7.79 18.97
N ILE A 402 -1.18 7.52 17.75
CA ILE A 402 -1.66 6.18 17.34
C ILE A 402 -0.54 5.15 17.47
N MET A 403 0.69 5.48 17.08
CA MET A 403 1.82 4.56 17.22
C MET A 403 2.24 4.35 18.67
N VAL A 404 2.03 5.30 19.58
CA VAL A 404 2.18 5.08 21.03
C VAL A 404 1.18 4.04 21.52
N LEU A 405 -0.07 4.07 21.07
CA LEU A 405 -1.01 2.99 21.34
C LEU A 405 -0.52 1.64 20.78
N GLY A 406 0.01 1.63 19.58
CA GLY A 406 0.65 0.44 19.00
C GLY A 406 1.81 -0.10 19.85
N LEU A 407 2.61 0.79 20.46
CA LEU A 407 3.69 0.43 21.38
C LEU A 407 3.16 -0.24 22.64
N LEU A 408 2.09 0.29 23.23
CA LEU A 408 1.44 -0.29 24.41
C LEU A 408 0.86 -1.67 24.11
N LEU A 409 0.18 -1.84 22.97
CA LEU A 409 -0.35 -3.13 22.54
C LEU A 409 0.76 -4.16 22.33
N MET A 410 1.85 -3.76 21.69
CA MET A 410 2.99 -4.63 21.46
C MET A 410 3.68 -5.04 22.76
N SER A 411 3.79 -4.14 23.75
CA SER A 411 4.34 -4.47 25.06
C SER A 411 3.50 -5.49 25.82
N GLY A 412 2.17 -5.45 25.66
CA GLY A 412 1.23 -6.43 26.25
C GLY A 412 1.43 -7.86 25.73
N LEU A 413 1.94 -8.03 24.49
CA LEU A 413 2.29 -9.34 23.94
C LEU A 413 3.43 -10.04 24.70
N LYS A 414 4.31 -9.29 25.37
CA LYS A 414 5.43 -9.83 26.16
C LYS A 414 4.95 -10.35 27.51
N SER A 415 3.98 -9.70 28.15
CA SER A 415 3.46 -10.06 29.47
C SER A 415 2.80 -11.46 29.47
N GLY A 416 2.08 -11.81 28.43
CA GLY A 416 1.44 -13.12 28.31
C GLY A 416 2.39 -14.33 28.13
N ASN A 417 3.70 -14.11 27.89
CA ASN A 417 4.69 -15.19 27.86
C ASN A 417 5.20 -15.57 29.27
N SER A 418 5.15 -14.67 30.23
CA SER A 418 5.57 -14.94 31.61
C SER A 418 4.52 -15.78 32.38
N GLU A 419 3.24 -15.61 32.10
CA GLU A 419 2.18 -16.34 32.78
C GLU A 419 2.03 -17.80 32.33
N SER A 420 2.29 -18.07 31.02
CA SER A 420 2.25 -19.46 30.51
C SER A 420 3.44 -20.31 30.95
N ASN A 421 4.59 -19.70 31.26
CA ASN A 421 5.76 -20.41 31.77
C ASN A 421 5.70 -20.69 33.30
N VAL A 422 4.91 -19.91 34.03
CA VAL A 422 4.71 -20.13 35.51
C VAL A 422 3.72 -21.24 35.75
N SER A 423 2.67 -21.37 34.94
CA SER A 423 1.67 -22.43 35.07
C SER A 423 2.22 -23.84 34.75
N THR A 424 3.21 -23.93 33.86
CA THR A 424 3.84 -25.21 33.46
C THR A 424 4.89 -25.70 34.48
N GLN A 425 5.40 -24.81 35.37
CA GLN A 425 6.38 -25.18 36.40
C GLN A 425 5.70 -25.57 37.76
N VAL A 426 4.40 -25.37 37.88
CA VAL A 426 3.64 -25.72 39.12
C VAL A 426 2.98 -27.12 39.03
N GLU A 427 2.99 -27.75 37.83
CA GLU A 427 2.42 -29.09 37.61
C GLU A 427 3.50 -30.19 37.42
N THR A 428 4.78 -29.89 37.66
CA THR A 428 5.86 -30.89 37.78
C THR A 428 6.45 -30.90 39.17
#